data_349dde938deb7da623148619eb8a3250
#
_entry.id   349dde938deb7da623148619eb8a3250
#
_cell.length_a   1.000
_cell.length_b   1.000
_cell.length_c   1.000
_cell.angle_alpha   90.00
_cell.angle_beta   90.00
_cell.angle_gamma   90.00
#
_symmetry.space_group_name_H-M   'P 1'
#
loop_
_entity.id
_entity.type
_entity.pdbx_description
1 polymer ?
#
loop_
_entity_poly.entity_id
_entity_poly.type
_entity_poly.pdbx_seq_one_letter_code
_entity_poly.pdbx_strand_id
1 'polypeptide(L)'
;MNVISASSITGSALDAEKMRVDIVSQNIANAHTTKGIDGKPYQRRIVAFESLLDAAAGPNMQGVRLSEIRRDETPGEITNNPEHPHADADGNVAMPNVNIPFEMVDMVTATRSYEANLAVVRNARQLATQALSIGR
;
A
#
# COMPACT_ATOMS: atom_id res chain seq x y z
N MET A 1 24.17 18.13 7.32
CA MET A 1 23.06 17.43 6.66
C MET A 1 23.51 16.02 6.32
N ASN A 2 22.96 15.00 6.97
CA ASN A 2 23.49 13.64 6.82
C ASN A 2 22.78 12.97 5.64
N VAL A 3 23.44 12.89 4.47
CA VAL A 3 22.90 12.32 3.22
C VAL A 3 22.50 10.86 3.42
N ILE A 4 23.17 10.15 4.31
CA ILE A 4 22.90 8.74 4.62
C ILE A 4 21.54 8.59 5.32
N SER A 5 21.21 9.48 6.26
CA SER A 5 19.92 9.44 6.94
C SER A 5 18.74 9.82 6.03
N ALA A 6 18.93 10.78 5.15
CA ALA A 6 17.91 11.15 4.15
C ALA A 6 17.63 9.99 3.18
N SER A 7 18.65 9.25 2.79
CA SER A 7 18.51 8.11 1.88
C SER A 7 17.80 6.92 2.55
N SER A 8 18.01 6.68 3.86
CA SER A 8 17.31 5.61 4.59
C SER A 8 15.83 5.93 4.82
N ILE A 9 15.50 7.19 5.12
CA ILE A 9 14.11 7.66 5.25
C ILE A 9 13.36 7.49 3.93
N THR A 10 13.97 7.93 2.82
CA THR A 10 13.34 7.79 1.50
C THR A 10 13.24 6.31 1.09
N GLY A 11 14.20 5.47 1.49
CA GLY A 11 14.14 4.02 1.28
C GLY A 11 12.94 3.39 1.97
N SER A 12 12.71 3.70 3.25
CA SER A 12 11.54 3.20 3.99
C SER A 12 10.21 3.68 3.40
N ALA A 13 10.15 4.91 2.88
CA ALA A 13 8.98 5.43 2.18
C ALA A 13 8.71 4.69 0.86
N LEU A 14 9.77 4.34 0.10
CA LEU A 14 9.65 3.53 -1.11
C LEU A 14 9.09 2.13 -0.82
N ASP A 15 9.56 1.47 0.22
CA ASP A 15 9.08 0.15 0.64
C ASP A 15 7.61 0.22 1.09
N ALA A 16 7.23 1.26 1.80
CA ALA A 16 5.87 1.50 2.24
C ALA A 16 4.90 1.70 1.05
N GLU A 17 5.26 2.55 0.09
CA GLU A 17 4.43 2.78 -1.09
C GLU A 17 4.35 1.55 -2.01
N LYS A 18 5.44 0.79 -2.13
CA LYS A 18 5.42 -0.49 -2.85
C LYS A 18 4.43 -1.46 -2.22
N MET A 19 4.47 -1.62 -0.90
CA MET A 19 3.52 -2.48 -0.18
C MET A 19 2.07 -2.01 -0.38
N ARG A 20 1.85 -0.69 -0.39
CA ARG A 20 0.53 -0.13 -0.66
C ARG A 20 0.03 -0.49 -2.06
N VAL A 21 0.87 -0.34 -3.08
CA VAL A 21 0.54 -0.76 -4.46
C VAL A 21 0.21 -2.25 -4.53
N ASP A 22 0.99 -3.10 -3.85
CA ASP A 22 0.77 -4.55 -3.83
C ASP A 22 -0.59 -4.91 -3.18
N ILE A 23 -0.95 -4.27 -2.07
CA ILE A 23 -2.22 -4.53 -1.37
C ILE A 23 -3.41 -4.01 -2.18
N VAL A 24 -3.32 -2.82 -2.75
CA VAL A 24 -4.38 -2.26 -3.62
C VAL A 24 -4.58 -3.13 -4.86
N SER A 25 -3.49 -3.63 -5.46
CA SER A 25 -3.55 -4.58 -6.58
C SER A 25 -4.27 -5.87 -6.19
N GLN A 26 -4.00 -6.42 -4.98
CA GLN A 26 -4.70 -7.59 -4.46
C GLN A 26 -6.20 -7.30 -4.22
N ASN A 27 -6.55 -6.12 -3.72
CA ASN A 27 -7.95 -5.72 -3.54
C ASN A 27 -8.68 -5.68 -4.87
N ILE A 28 -8.09 -5.07 -5.90
CA ILE A 28 -8.68 -5.01 -7.25
C ILE A 28 -8.83 -6.42 -7.84
N ALA A 29 -7.79 -7.25 -7.74
CA ALA A 29 -7.82 -8.61 -8.27
C ALA A 29 -8.91 -9.48 -7.61
N ASN A 30 -9.25 -9.19 -6.36
CA ASN A 30 -10.24 -9.93 -5.58
C ASN A 30 -11.59 -9.21 -5.44
N ALA A 31 -11.83 -8.14 -6.18
CA ALA A 31 -13.05 -7.35 -6.08
C ALA A 31 -14.34 -8.13 -6.41
N HIS A 32 -14.22 -9.25 -7.10
CA HIS A 32 -15.34 -10.14 -7.44
C HIS A 32 -15.24 -11.53 -6.79
N THR A 33 -14.32 -11.73 -5.85
CA THR A 33 -14.13 -13.01 -5.17
C THR A 33 -15.17 -13.18 -4.05
N THR A 34 -16.29 -13.79 -4.39
CA THR A 34 -17.44 -14.01 -3.51
C THR A 34 -17.22 -15.14 -2.49
N LYS A 35 -16.20 -15.99 -2.70
CA LYS A 35 -15.86 -17.08 -1.77
C LYS A 35 -14.36 -17.32 -1.74
N GLY A 36 -13.73 -16.98 -0.63
CA GLY A 36 -12.34 -17.28 -0.33
C GLY A 36 -12.14 -18.68 0.26
N ILE A 37 -10.92 -18.97 0.69
CA ILE A 37 -10.54 -20.26 1.32
C ILE A 37 -11.33 -20.49 2.62
N ASP A 38 -11.66 -19.42 3.34
CA ASP A 38 -12.45 -19.42 4.58
C ASP A 38 -13.98 -19.50 4.32
N GLY A 39 -14.40 -19.64 3.07
CA GLY A 39 -15.80 -19.73 2.67
C GLY A 39 -16.56 -18.40 2.70
N LYS A 40 -15.88 -17.29 3.01
CA LYS A 40 -16.46 -15.94 3.06
C LYS A 40 -16.04 -15.12 1.85
N PRO A 41 -16.75 -14.04 1.52
CA PRO A 41 -16.30 -13.09 0.51
C PRO A 41 -14.94 -12.48 0.87
N TYR A 42 -14.18 -12.09 -0.14
CA TYR A 42 -12.93 -11.37 0.10
C TYR A 42 -13.22 -10.07 0.87
N GLN A 43 -12.40 -9.80 1.87
CA GLN A 43 -12.44 -8.55 2.62
C GLN A 43 -11.28 -7.65 2.19
N ARG A 44 -11.61 -6.40 1.89
CA ARG A 44 -10.65 -5.34 1.55
C ARG A 44 -9.51 -5.31 2.58
N ARG A 45 -8.27 -5.23 2.11
CA ARG A 45 -7.11 -5.07 2.98
C ARG A 45 -6.68 -3.61 3.00
N ILE A 46 -6.34 -3.13 4.17
CA ILE A 46 -5.90 -1.76 4.42
C ILE A 46 -4.51 -1.82 5.03
N VAL A 47 -3.62 -0.99 4.49
CA VAL A 47 -2.25 -0.84 5.01
C VAL A 47 -2.22 0.30 6.01
N ALA A 48 -1.78 0.02 7.22
CA ALA A 48 -1.51 1.03 8.24
C ALA A 48 -0.01 1.28 8.32
N PHE A 49 0.38 2.55 8.25
CA PHE A 49 1.77 2.98 8.39
C PHE A 49 1.97 3.66 9.74
N GLU A 50 3.17 3.48 10.29
CA GLU A 50 3.60 4.10 11.52
C GLU A 50 4.90 4.84 11.29
N SER A 51 5.03 6.02 11.88
CA SER A 51 6.29 6.74 11.87
C SER A 51 7.28 6.09 12.84
N LEU A 52 8.46 5.72 12.37
CA LEU A 52 9.56 5.27 13.21
C LEU A 52 10.26 6.49 13.79
N LEU A 53 10.09 6.68 15.09
CA LEU A 53 10.94 7.54 15.92
C LEU A 53 12.01 6.63 16.55
N ASP A 54 13.17 6.51 15.91
CA ASP A 54 14.28 5.77 16.52
C ASP A 54 14.96 6.64 17.56
N ALA A 55 14.57 6.43 18.82
CA ALA A 55 15.13 7.17 19.96
C ALA A 55 16.65 6.91 20.15
N ALA A 56 17.17 5.81 19.60
CA ALA A 56 18.60 5.47 19.68
C ALA A 56 19.45 6.16 18.62
N ALA A 57 18.84 6.59 17.51
CA ALA A 57 19.55 7.22 16.39
C ALA A 57 19.51 8.76 16.41
N GLY A 58 18.90 9.37 17.43
CA GLY A 58 18.75 10.81 17.61
C GLY A 58 17.46 11.38 17.02
N PRO A 59 17.10 12.64 17.36
CA PRO A 59 15.80 13.23 17.06
C PRO A 59 15.50 13.47 15.56
N ASN A 60 16.42 13.14 14.68
CA ASN A 60 16.34 13.42 13.24
C ASN A 60 16.22 12.17 12.35
N MET A 61 16.16 10.97 12.91
CA MET A 61 15.92 9.75 12.13
C MET A 61 14.44 9.33 12.25
N GLN A 62 13.64 9.90 11.38
CA GLN A 62 12.24 9.53 11.19
C GLN A 62 12.14 8.73 9.91
N GLY A 63 11.56 7.54 10.00
CA GLY A 63 11.24 6.70 8.84
C GLY A 63 9.77 6.30 8.89
N VAL A 64 9.31 5.61 7.85
CA VAL A 64 7.98 5.01 7.79
C VAL A 64 8.14 3.50 7.83
N ARG A 65 7.34 2.84 8.65
CA ARG A 65 7.26 1.38 8.71
C ARG A 65 5.83 0.94 8.49
N LEU A 66 5.68 -0.18 7.79
CA LEU A 66 4.42 -0.91 7.80
C LEU A 66 4.13 -1.37 9.24
N SER A 67 3.06 -0.85 9.82
CA SER A 67 2.61 -1.26 11.16
C SER A 67 1.81 -2.54 11.07
N GLU A 68 0.79 -2.54 10.23
CA GLU A 68 -0.17 -3.65 10.14
C GLU A 68 -0.87 -3.67 8.78
N ILE A 69 -1.24 -4.86 8.33
CA ILE A 69 -2.21 -5.06 7.26
C ILE A 69 -3.49 -5.58 7.90
N ARG A 70 -4.52 -4.72 7.94
CA ARG A 70 -5.82 -5.06 8.51
C ARG A 70 -6.83 -5.43 7.43
N ARG A 71 -7.79 -6.26 7.79
CA ARG A 71 -8.99 -6.47 6.98
C ARG A 71 -10.02 -5.40 7.34
N ASP A 72 -10.68 -4.86 6.34
CA ASP A 72 -11.83 -3.99 6.52
C ASP A 72 -13.05 -4.86 6.82
N GLU A 73 -13.58 -4.76 8.03
CA GLU A 73 -14.71 -5.56 8.49
C GLU A 73 -16.06 -5.01 8.02
N THR A 74 -16.06 -3.91 7.29
CA THR A 74 -17.30 -3.36 6.72
C THR A 74 -17.95 -4.40 5.82
N PRO A 75 -19.25 -4.69 5.97
CA PRO A 75 -19.93 -5.65 5.11
C PRO A 75 -19.92 -5.19 3.65
N GLY A 76 -19.72 -6.13 2.75
CA GLY A 76 -19.86 -5.87 1.32
C GLY A 76 -21.32 -5.75 0.89
N GLU A 77 -21.54 -5.43 -0.37
CA GLU A 77 -22.85 -5.34 -0.98
C GLU A 77 -23.48 -6.74 -1.13
N ILE A 78 -24.79 -6.84 -0.93
CA ILE A 78 -25.55 -8.05 -1.20
C ILE A 78 -26.27 -7.88 -2.53
N THR A 79 -25.99 -8.76 -3.47
CA THR A 79 -26.60 -8.75 -4.80
C THR A 79 -27.49 -9.96 -4.99
N ASN A 80 -28.74 -9.76 -5.43
CA ASN A 80 -29.64 -10.86 -5.74
C ASN A 80 -29.28 -11.46 -7.11
N ASN A 81 -28.77 -12.69 -7.10
CA ASN A 81 -28.43 -13.47 -8.28
C ASN A 81 -28.59 -14.97 -7.98
N PRO A 82 -29.80 -15.53 -8.13
CA PRO A 82 -30.09 -16.93 -7.81
C PRO A 82 -29.29 -17.94 -8.65
N GLU A 83 -28.82 -17.55 -9.83
CA GLU A 83 -28.04 -18.44 -10.72
C GLU A 83 -26.56 -18.52 -10.32
N HIS A 84 -26.12 -17.67 -9.38
CA HIS A 84 -24.74 -17.64 -8.97
C HIS A 84 -24.40 -18.88 -8.11
N PRO A 85 -23.25 -19.57 -8.34
CA PRO A 85 -22.89 -20.79 -7.61
C PRO A 85 -22.73 -20.60 -6.10
N HIS A 86 -22.61 -19.37 -5.62
CA HIS A 86 -22.48 -19.02 -4.20
C HIS A 86 -23.72 -18.27 -3.67
N ALA A 87 -24.86 -18.36 -4.36
CA ALA A 87 -26.11 -17.81 -3.86
C ALA A 87 -26.59 -18.58 -2.62
N ASP A 88 -27.17 -17.88 -1.67
CA ASP A 88 -27.86 -18.46 -0.52
C ASP A 88 -29.25 -18.99 -0.90
N ALA A 89 -30.00 -19.48 0.10
CA ALA A 89 -31.36 -20.03 -0.12
C ALA A 89 -32.35 -19.02 -0.66
N ASP A 90 -32.09 -17.71 -0.45
CA ASP A 90 -32.92 -16.60 -0.90
C ASP A 90 -32.42 -16.03 -2.25
N GLY A 91 -31.39 -16.61 -2.82
CA GLY A 91 -30.78 -16.17 -4.10
C GLY A 91 -29.86 -14.97 -3.95
N ASN A 92 -29.41 -14.64 -2.74
CA ASN A 92 -28.51 -13.51 -2.51
C ASN A 92 -27.07 -13.95 -2.49
N VAL A 93 -26.18 -13.11 -3.01
CA VAL A 93 -24.74 -13.30 -3.02
C VAL A 93 -24.09 -12.13 -2.27
N ALA A 94 -23.28 -12.45 -1.27
CA ALA A 94 -22.47 -11.46 -0.58
C ALA A 94 -21.23 -11.15 -1.43
N MET A 95 -21.08 -9.90 -1.83
CA MET A 95 -19.94 -9.39 -2.60
C MET A 95 -18.82 -8.89 -1.67
N PRO A 96 -17.57 -8.83 -2.16
CA PRO A 96 -16.49 -8.17 -1.44
C PRO A 96 -16.78 -6.68 -1.19
N ASN A 97 -16.23 -6.15 -0.10
CA ASN A 97 -16.33 -4.72 0.25
C ASN A 97 -15.24 -3.89 -0.47
N VAL A 98 -14.96 -4.20 -1.73
CA VAL A 98 -13.95 -3.52 -2.54
C VAL A 98 -14.63 -2.60 -3.55
N ASN A 99 -14.29 -1.32 -3.51
CA ASN A 99 -14.74 -0.35 -4.52
C ASN A 99 -13.61 -0.12 -5.53
N ILE A 100 -13.73 -0.71 -6.71
CA ILE A 100 -12.68 -0.67 -7.75
C ILE A 100 -12.27 0.75 -8.12
N PRO A 101 -13.17 1.72 -8.40
CA PRO A 101 -12.79 3.10 -8.66
C PRO A 101 -11.92 3.73 -7.57
N PHE A 102 -12.25 3.52 -6.30
CA PHE A 102 -11.44 4.05 -5.20
C PHE A 102 -10.07 3.37 -5.10
N GLU A 103 -10.02 2.05 -5.28
CA GLU A 103 -8.74 1.33 -5.31
C GLU A 103 -7.85 1.77 -6.48
N MET A 104 -8.43 2.06 -7.66
CA MET A 104 -7.67 2.58 -8.80
C MET A 104 -7.08 3.96 -8.52
N VAL A 105 -7.83 4.85 -7.88
CA VAL A 105 -7.32 6.18 -7.47
C VAL A 105 -6.20 6.02 -6.44
N ASP A 106 -6.35 5.10 -5.50
CA ASP A 106 -5.33 4.80 -4.49
C ASP A 106 -4.05 4.23 -5.12
N MET A 107 -4.19 3.32 -6.08
CA MET A 107 -3.09 2.78 -6.86
C MET A 107 -2.31 3.86 -7.62
N VAL A 108 -3.00 4.75 -8.32
CA VAL A 108 -2.38 5.86 -9.04
C VAL A 108 -1.65 6.79 -8.08
N THR A 109 -2.25 7.09 -6.93
CA THR A 109 -1.65 7.95 -5.90
C THR A 109 -0.38 7.32 -5.33
N ALA A 110 -0.44 6.04 -4.95
CA ALA A 110 0.71 5.32 -4.41
C ALA A 110 1.86 5.20 -5.44
N THR A 111 1.52 4.93 -6.70
CA THR A 111 2.50 4.87 -7.80
C THR A 111 3.19 6.20 -8.00
N ARG A 112 2.45 7.31 -8.01
CA ARG A 112 3.03 8.66 -8.14
C ARG A 112 3.93 9.02 -6.95
N SER A 113 3.51 8.66 -5.74
CA SER A 113 4.32 8.85 -4.53
C SER A 113 5.62 8.04 -4.59
N TYR A 114 5.55 6.80 -5.06
CA TYR A 114 6.71 5.95 -5.28
C TYR A 114 7.69 6.57 -6.30
N GLU A 115 7.20 7.02 -7.45
CA GLU A 115 7.99 7.66 -8.49
C GLU A 115 8.67 8.94 -8.00
N ALA A 116 7.94 9.77 -7.22
CA ALA A 116 8.48 10.98 -6.63
C ALA A 116 9.62 10.67 -5.65
N ASN A 117 9.44 9.70 -4.77
CA ASN A 117 10.48 9.26 -3.83
C ASN A 117 11.70 8.68 -4.56
N LEU A 118 11.47 7.94 -5.64
CA LEU A 118 12.56 7.39 -6.47
C LEU A 118 13.35 8.51 -7.16
N ALA A 119 12.68 9.58 -7.62
CA ALA A 119 13.35 10.75 -8.18
C ALA A 119 14.23 11.45 -7.14
N VAL A 120 13.75 11.58 -5.89
CA VAL A 120 14.55 12.14 -4.78
C VAL A 120 15.83 11.33 -4.55
N VAL A 121 15.74 10.01 -4.52
CA VAL A 121 16.93 9.14 -4.34
C VAL A 121 17.91 9.29 -5.48
N ARG A 122 17.44 9.34 -6.73
CA ARG A 122 18.29 9.52 -7.90
C ARG A 122 19.02 10.88 -7.86
N ASN A 123 18.30 11.94 -7.54
CA ASN A 123 18.88 13.29 -7.44
C ASN A 123 19.91 13.36 -6.29
N ALA A 124 19.63 12.77 -5.14
CA ALA A 124 20.57 12.71 -4.01
C ALA A 124 21.86 11.98 -4.39
N ARG A 125 21.78 10.84 -5.10
CA ARG A 125 22.96 10.13 -5.62
C ARG A 125 23.76 10.96 -6.61
N GLN A 126 23.10 11.64 -7.52
CA GLN A 126 23.76 12.51 -8.51
C GLN A 126 24.51 13.66 -7.83
N LEU A 127 23.88 14.33 -6.85
CA LEU A 127 24.53 15.39 -6.07
C LEU A 127 25.73 14.87 -5.29
N ALA A 128 25.63 13.69 -4.67
CA ALA A 128 26.75 13.07 -3.97
C ALA A 128 27.93 12.78 -4.92
N THR A 129 27.64 12.25 -6.12
CA THR A 129 28.67 12.00 -7.14
C THR A 129 29.34 13.27 -7.62
N GLN A 130 28.55 14.35 -7.85
CA GLN A 130 29.09 15.65 -8.24
C GLN A 130 29.96 16.26 -7.14
N ALA A 131 29.52 16.18 -5.87
CA ALA A 131 30.32 16.68 -4.73
C ALA A 131 31.67 15.95 -4.63
N LEU A 132 31.70 14.64 -4.85
CA LEU A 132 32.97 13.86 -4.88
C LEU A 132 33.87 14.24 -6.05
N SER A 133 33.30 14.62 -7.19
CA SER A 133 34.10 15.04 -8.37
C SER A 133 34.71 16.43 -8.22
N ILE A 134 34.12 17.32 -7.44
CA ILE A 134 34.62 18.67 -7.15
C ILE A 134 35.75 18.62 -6.09
N GLY A 135 35.74 17.60 -5.23
CA GLY A 135 36.76 17.43 -4.18
C GLY A 135 38.05 16.73 -4.62
N ARG A 136 38.20 16.45 -5.91
CA ARG A 136 39.43 16.00 -6.56
C ARG A 136 40.01 17.16 -7.33
#